data_09b7864cde373b472ebdad2dd0197c28
#
_entry.id   09b7864cde373b472ebdad2dd0197c28
#
_cell.length_a   1.000
_cell.length_b   1.000
_cell.length_c   1.000
_cell.angle_alpha   90.00
_cell.angle_beta   90.00
_cell.angle_gamma   90.00
#
_symmetry.space_group_name_H-M   'P 1'
#
loop_
_entity.id
_entity.type
_entity.pdbx_description
1 polymer ?
#
loop_
_entity_poly.entity_id
_entity_poly.type
_entity_poly.pdbx_seq_one_letter_code
_entity_poly.pdbx_strand_id
1 'polypeptide(L)'
;MRILTITAALALGLANPAFAQSVNFGDDSSQWANDGECDDGRFTGPGLTSTPLLQEDVLADATDCRTAYEAGRLTLAGVADDGTIDFGNDAGEWSNDGECDDMRFAGPGMTTTPLLQDDIMRDASDCRDAYGAGRLTLAGQ
;
A
#
# COMPACT_ATOMS: atom_id res chain seq x y z
N MET A 1 -54.68 38.83 -4.43
CA MET A 1 -53.95 37.94 -3.53
C MET A 1 -53.30 36.86 -4.37
N ARG A 2 -52.00 37.02 -4.68
CA ARG A 2 -51.23 36.09 -5.53
C ARG A 2 -50.38 35.24 -4.60
N ILE A 3 -50.64 33.92 -4.61
CA ILE A 3 -49.89 32.94 -3.83
C ILE A 3 -48.68 32.51 -4.69
N LEU A 4 -47.47 32.85 -4.18
CA LEU A 4 -46.20 32.36 -4.76
C LEU A 4 -45.92 30.99 -4.16
N THR A 5 -45.97 29.96 -4.96
CA THR A 5 -45.49 28.62 -4.61
C THR A 5 -43.98 28.53 -4.88
N ILE A 6 -43.19 28.40 -3.82
CA ILE A 6 -41.74 28.15 -3.91
C ILE A 6 -41.55 26.66 -3.97
N THR A 7 -41.15 26.14 -5.13
CA THR A 7 -40.69 24.75 -5.30
C THR A 7 -39.22 24.66 -4.89
N ALA A 8 -38.96 23.99 -3.76
CA ALA A 8 -37.61 23.64 -3.32
C ALA A 8 -37.13 22.42 -4.15
N ALA A 9 -36.12 22.62 -4.99
CA ALA A 9 -35.43 21.54 -5.68
C ALA A 9 -34.45 20.86 -4.73
N LEU A 10 -34.72 19.62 -4.35
CA LEU A 10 -33.83 18.76 -3.60
C LEU A 10 -32.76 18.22 -4.55
N ALA A 11 -31.54 18.77 -4.47
CA ALA A 11 -30.39 18.22 -5.18
C ALA A 11 -29.94 16.94 -4.45
N LEU A 12 -30.26 15.77 -5.02
CA LEU A 12 -29.63 14.51 -4.60
C LEU A 12 -28.16 14.56 -5.07
N GLY A 13 -27.25 14.79 -4.14
CA GLY A 13 -25.83 14.57 -4.37
C GLY A 13 -25.59 13.08 -4.63
N LEU A 14 -25.19 12.74 -5.85
CA LEU A 14 -24.66 11.43 -6.16
C LEU A 14 -23.31 11.30 -5.45
N ALA A 15 -23.31 10.64 -4.30
CA ALA A 15 -22.06 10.16 -3.71
C ALA A 15 -21.50 9.12 -4.67
N ASN A 16 -20.40 9.47 -5.36
CA ASN A 16 -19.61 8.46 -6.07
C ASN A 16 -19.16 7.44 -5.02
N PRO A 17 -19.40 6.13 -5.24
CA PRO A 17 -18.72 5.14 -4.42
C PRO A 17 -17.22 5.31 -4.72
N ALA A 18 -16.46 5.80 -3.75
CA ALA A 18 -15.03 5.63 -3.76
C ALA A 18 -14.81 4.11 -3.89
N PHE A 19 -14.11 3.69 -4.92
CA PHE A 19 -13.61 2.32 -5.01
C PHE A 19 -12.62 2.17 -3.86
N ALA A 20 -13.12 1.73 -2.71
CA ALA A 20 -12.25 1.25 -1.66
C ALA A 20 -11.57 0.00 -2.24
N GLN A 21 -10.33 0.12 -2.67
CA GLN A 21 -9.51 -1.05 -2.98
C GLN A 21 -9.52 -1.91 -1.73
N SER A 22 -9.99 -3.14 -1.86
CA SER A 22 -9.97 -4.09 -0.75
C SER A 22 -8.52 -4.47 -0.51
N VAL A 23 -7.93 -3.92 0.56
CA VAL A 23 -6.56 -4.27 0.96
C VAL A 23 -6.55 -5.72 1.43
N ASN A 24 -5.71 -6.54 0.80
CA ASN A 24 -5.43 -7.89 1.28
C ASN A 24 -4.34 -7.81 2.34
N PHE A 25 -4.66 -8.17 3.57
CA PHE A 25 -3.72 -8.16 4.69
C PHE A 25 -2.95 -9.49 4.81
N GLY A 26 -3.35 -10.53 4.08
CA GLY A 26 -2.75 -11.85 4.19
C GLY A 26 -3.27 -12.65 5.38
N ASP A 27 -2.36 -13.28 6.12
CA ASP A 27 -2.64 -14.09 7.31
C ASP A 27 -1.78 -13.66 8.51
N ASP A 28 -1.79 -14.42 9.59
CA ASP A 28 -1.01 -14.17 10.81
C ASP A 28 0.10 -15.24 10.97
N SER A 29 0.82 -15.53 9.89
CA SER A 29 1.89 -16.54 9.89
C SER A 29 3.25 -16.03 10.38
N SER A 30 3.42 -14.71 10.50
CA SER A 30 4.62 -14.12 11.10
C SER A 30 4.73 -14.48 12.59
N GLN A 31 5.97 -14.59 13.06
CA GLN A 31 6.24 -14.73 14.50
C GLN A 31 5.87 -13.46 15.30
N TRP A 32 5.72 -12.32 14.64
CA TRP A 32 5.39 -11.02 15.23
C TRP A 32 3.89 -10.74 15.19
N ALA A 33 3.09 -11.58 14.51
CA ALA A 33 1.65 -11.39 14.41
C ALA A 33 0.99 -11.42 15.80
N ASN A 34 0.02 -10.53 16.01
CA ASN A 34 -0.76 -10.36 17.25
C ASN A 34 0.05 -9.76 18.42
N ASP A 35 1.07 -8.98 18.16
CA ASP A 35 1.82 -8.24 19.19
C ASP A 35 1.38 -6.79 19.39
N GLY A 36 0.48 -6.28 18.50
CA GLY A 36 -0.15 -4.98 18.58
C GLY A 36 0.46 -3.91 17.67
N GLU A 37 1.51 -4.23 16.94
CA GLU A 37 2.15 -3.39 15.92
C GLU A 37 2.09 -4.11 14.56
N CYS A 38 2.04 -3.35 13.46
CA CYS A 38 2.06 -3.95 12.12
C CYS A 38 3.51 -4.08 11.65
N ASP A 39 3.92 -5.28 11.23
CA ASP A 39 5.27 -5.58 10.75
C ASP A 39 5.36 -5.70 9.22
N ASP A 40 4.29 -5.40 8.48
CA ASP A 40 4.24 -5.51 7.02
C ASP A 40 4.75 -4.22 6.34
N GLY A 41 5.86 -4.32 5.61
CA GLY A 41 6.53 -3.20 4.92
C GLY A 41 5.74 -2.55 3.78
N ARG A 42 4.55 -3.06 3.45
CA ARG A 42 3.63 -2.40 2.50
C ARG A 42 2.91 -1.19 3.10
N PHE A 43 2.95 -1.02 4.41
CA PHE A 43 2.25 0.04 5.13
C PHE A 43 3.22 1.11 5.65
N THR A 44 2.66 2.27 5.99
CA THR A 44 3.34 3.37 6.65
C THR A 44 2.40 4.05 7.63
N GLY A 45 2.95 4.59 8.71
CA GLY A 45 2.19 5.34 9.72
C GLY A 45 2.50 4.95 11.15
N PRO A 46 1.83 5.58 12.14
CA PRO A 46 2.14 5.38 13.57
C PRO A 46 1.68 4.02 14.14
N GLY A 47 1.07 3.17 13.33
CA GLY A 47 0.71 1.79 13.69
C GLY A 47 1.75 0.75 13.26
N LEU A 48 2.82 1.18 12.56
CA LEU A 48 3.89 0.31 12.12
C LEU A 48 4.87 0.07 13.27
N THR A 49 5.48 -1.13 13.29
CA THR A 49 6.54 -1.47 14.24
C THR A 49 7.73 -0.52 14.11
N SER A 50 8.51 -0.40 15.18
CA SER A 50 9.78 0.33 15.18
C SER A 50 11.00 -0.56 14.95
N THR A 51 10.80 -1.87 14.83
CA THR A 51 11.85 -2.83 14.48
C THR A 51 12.06 -2.87 12.95
N PRO A 52 13.18 -3.44 12.46
CA PRO A 52 13.37 -3.59 11.02
C PRO A 52 12.27 -4.43 10.38
N LEU A 53 11.68 -3.92 9.30
CA LEU A 53 10.69 -4.63 8.50
C LEU A 53 11.36 -5.71 7.66
N LEU A 54 10.78 -6.90 7.66
CA LEU A 54 11.32 -8.06 6.97
C LEU A 54 10.38 -8.48 5.82
N GLN A 55 10.97 -9.01 4.76
CA GLN A 55 10.21 -9.54 3.62
C GLN A 55 9.23 -10.65 4.03
N GLU A 56 9.61 -11.47 5.00
CA GLU A 56 8.82 -12.59 5.49
C GLU A 56 7.54 -12.16 6.24
N ASP A 57 7.46 -10.89 6.69
CA ASP A 57 6.28 -10.36 7.37
C ASP A 57 5.27 -9.73 6.41
N VAL A 58 5.65 -9.56 5.13
CA VAL A 58 4.74 -9.08 4.09
C VAL A 58 3.61 -10.09 3.87
N LEU A 59 2.35 -9.65 4.07
CA LEU A 59 1.15 -10.50 4.04
C LEU A 59 1.08 -11.57 5.15
N ALA A 60 1.81 -11.41 6.23
CA ALA A 60 1.92 -12.42 7.28
C ALA A 60 1.58 -11.89 8.70
N ASP A 61 1.08 -10.64 8.79
CA ASP A 61 0.69 -9.96 10.03
C ASP A 61 -0.68 -9.26 9.85
N ALA A 62 -1.68 -10.06 9.51
CA ALA A 62 -2.97 -9.56 9.05
C ALA A 62 -3.79 -8.86 10.13
N THR A 63 -3.80 -9.39 11.35
CA THR A 63 -4.66 -8.89 12.43
C THR A 63 -4.22 -7.51 12.90
N ASP A 64 -2.94 -7.31 13.14
CA ASP A 64 -2.41 -6.05 13.65
C ASP A 64 -2.42 -4.96 12.56
N CYS A 65 -2.00 -5.31 11.34
CA CYS A 65 -2.03 -4.39 10.20
C CYS A 65 -3.46 -3.93 9.87
N ARG A 66 -4.44 -4.84 9.84
CA ARG A 66 -5.84 -4.49 9.61
C ARG A 66 -6.39 -3.60 10.72
N THR A 67 -6.14 -3.95 11.98
CA THR A 67 -6.59 -3.16 13.13
C THR A 67 -6.05 -1.74 13.10
N ALA A 68 -4.77 -1.58 12.78
CA ALA A 68 -4.14 -0.29 12.69
C ALA A 68 -4.62 0.51 11.45
N TYR A 69 -4.81 -0.15 10.30
CA TYR A 69 -5.32 0.47 9.08
C TYR A 69 -6.77 0.96 9.24
N GLU A 70 -7.67 0.13 9.76
CA GLU A 70 -9.08 0.49 10.01
C GLU A 70 -9.22 1.60 11.06
N ALA A 71 -8.28 1.70 11.99
CA ALA A 71 -8.20 2.81 12.95
C ALA A 71 -7.58 4.09 12.36
N GLY A 72 -7.20 4.11 11.07
CA GLY A 72 -6.57 5.26 10.42
C GLY A 72 -5.14 5.54 10.89
N ARG A 73 -4.48 4.57 11.53
CA ARG A 73 -3.09 4.67 11.97
C ARG A 73 -2.08 4.22 10.92
N LEU A 74 -2.55 3.55 9.86
CA LEU A 74 -1.75 3.10 8.72
C LEU A 74 -2.40 3.49 7.40
N THR A 75 -1.55 3.66 6.39
CA THR A 75 -1.93 3.74 4.97
C THR A 75 -1.01 2.82 4.17
N LEU A 76 -1.37 2.49 2.93
CA LEU A 76 -0.44 1.81 2.02
C LEU A 76 0.70 2.76 1.64
N ALA A 77 1.93 2.32 1.78
CA ALA A 77 3.11 3.13 1.49
C ALA A 77 3.17 3.48 0.00
N GLY A 78 3.26 4.77 -0.32
CA GLY A 78 3.34 5.25 -1.70
C GLY A 78 2.12 4.96 -2.57
N VAL A 79 0.95 4.70 -1.98
CA VAL A 79 -0.30 4.53 -2.73
C VAL A 79 -1.28 5.61 -2.30
N ALA A 80 -1.69 6.46 -3.25
CA ALA A 80 -2.70 7.48 -3.00
C ALA A 80 -4.11 6.90 -3.00
N ASP A 81 -5.09 7.64 -2.44
CA ASP A 81 -6.50 7.22 -2.36
C ASP A 81 -7.14 6.96 -3.74
N ASP A 82 -6.61 7.55 -4.80
CA ASP A 82 -7.05 7.35 -6.18
C ASP A 82 -6.37 6.14 -6.87
N GLY A 83 -5.50 5.41 -6.14
CA GLY A 83 -4.73 4.28 -6.64
C GLY A 83 -3.44 4.66 -7.38
N THR A 84 -3.09 5.95 -7.41
CA THR A 84 -1.80 6.39 -7.98
C THR A 84 -0.65 5.84 -7.14
N ILE A 85 0.34 5.25 -7.81
CA ILE A 85 1.53 4.68 -7.16
C ILE A 85 2.68 5.70 -7.23
N ASP A 86 3.22 6.05 -6.08
CA ASP A 86 4.50 6.72 -5.94
C ASP A 86 5.61 5.66 -5.79
N PHE A 87 6.46 5.54 -6.80
CA PHE A 87 7.58 4.62 -6.79
C PHE A 87 8.76 5.14 -5.96
N GLY A 88 8.73 6.44 -5.56
CA GLY A 88 9.81 7.05 -4.81
C GLY A 88 10.95 7.55 -5.70
N ASN A 89 12.18 7.17 -5.37
CA ASN A 89 13.41 7.61 -6.07
C ASN A 89 14.37 6.43 -6.27
N ASP A 90 15.56 6.69 -6.86
CA ASP A 90 16.61 5.70 -7.10
C ASP A 90 17.80 5.90 -6.14
N ALA A 91 17.52 6.08 -4.84
CA ALA A 91 18.54 6.26 -3.83
C ALA A 91 18.94 4.95 -3.12
N GLY A 92 18.33 3.82 -3.48
CA GLY A 92 18.69 2.48 -3.03
C GLY A 92 20.04 2.04 -3.60
N GLU A 93 20.70 1.12 -2.90
CA GLU A 93 22.00 0.56 -3.34
C GLU A 93 21.85 -0.25 -4.64
N TRP A 94 20.69 -0.91 -4.81
CA TRP A 94 20.40 -1.83 -5.92
C TRP A 94 19.62 -1.18 -7.06
N SER A 95 19.30 0.12 -6.97
CA SER A 95 18.57 0.82 -8.02
C SER A 95 19.31 0.83 -9.36
N ASN A 96 18.56 0.70 -10.46
CA ASN A 96 19.04 0.66 -11.85
C ASN A 96 19.84 -0.60 -12.20
N ASP A 97 19.58 -1.74 -11.58
CA ASP A 97 20.18 -3.03 -11.93
C ASP A 97 19.28 -3.92 -12.79
N GLY A 98 18.03 -3.51 -13.01
CA GLY A 98 17.06 -4.16 -13.90
C GLY A 98 16.05 -5.06 -13.20
N GLU A 99 16.12 -5.19 -11.88
CA GLU A 99 15.19 -5.90 -11.02
C GLU A 99 14.59 -4.95 -9.98
N CYS A 100 13.37 -5.18 -9.52
CA CYS A 100 12.75 -4.34 -8.49
C CYS A 100 13.06 -4.90 -7.11
N ASP A 101 13.62 -4.07 -6.23
CA ASP A 101 14.01 -4.43 -4.86
C ASP A 101 13.05 -3.91 -3.78
N ASP A 102 11.92 -3.32 -4.17
CA ASP A 102 10.93 -2.76 -3.25
C ASP A 102 9.86 -3.79 -2.85
N MET A 103 9.84 -4.21 -1.59
CA MET A 103 8.94 -5.24 -1.05
C MET A 103 7.44 -4.90 -1.12
N ARG A 104 7.08 -3.67 -1.51
CA ARG A 104 5.69 -3.30 -1.78
C ARG A 104 5.12 -3.98 -3.03
N PHE A 105 5.98 -4.54 -3.88
CA PHE A 105 5.62 -5.18 -5.14
C PHE A 105 5.80 -6.70 -5.09
N ALA A 106 5.16 -7.38 -6.03
CA ALA A 106 5.28 -8.82 -6.25
C ALA A 106 5.19 -9.13 -7.74
N GLY A 107 5.90 -10.16 -8.18
CA GLY A 107 5.84 -10.66 -9.56
C GLY A 107 7.21 -11.00 -10.13
N PRO A 108 7.25 -11.41 -11.41
CA PRO A 108 8.49 -11.86 -12.05
C PRO A 108 9.49 -10.73 -12.38
N GLY A 109 9.18 -9.50 -12.03
CA GLY A 109 10.10 -8.36 -12.12
C GLY A 109 10.85 -8.04 -10.83
N MET A 110 10.60 -8.81 -9.75
CA MET A 110 11.31 -8.66 -8.48
C MET A 110 12.71 -9.27 -8.55
N THR A 111 13.62 -8.71 -7.74
CA THR A 111 14.90 -9.34 -7.45
C THR A 111 14.70 -10.73 -6.79
N THR A 112 15.72 -11.57 -6.89
CA THR A 112 15.78 -12.89 -6.22
C THR A 112 16.59 -12.85 -4.92
N THR A 113 17.17 -11.71 -4.59
CA THR A 113 17.88 -11.47 -3.32
C THR A 113 16.89 -11.09 -2.22
N PRO A 114 17.26 -11.20 -0.93
CA PRO A 114 16.40 -10.75 0.17
C PRO A 114 16.06 -9.27 0.05
N LEU A 115 14.78 -8.94 0.11
CA LEU A 115 14.30 -7.56 0.09
C LEU A 115 14.57 -6.87 1.44
N LEU A 116 15.01 -5.62 1.40
CA LEU A 116 15.37 -4.85 2.56
C LEU A 116 14.42 -3.66 2.75
N GLN A 117 14.19 -3.29 4.01
CA GLN A 117 13.41 -2.10 4.36
C GLN A 117 13.99 -0.83 3.71
N ASP A 118 15.31 -0.76 3.59
CA ASP A 118 16.00 0.41 3.04
C ASP A 118 15.74 0.63 1.55
N ASP A 119 15.20 -0.36 0.84
CA ASP A 119 14.89 -0.26 -0.59
C ASP A 119 13.43 0.16 -0.86
N ILE A 120 12.58 0.21 0.18
CA ILE A 120 11.20 0.69 0.05
C ILE A 120 11.20 2.14 -0.47
N MET A 121 10.56 2.38 -1.63
CA MET A 121 10.50 3.67 -2.34
C MET A 121 11.88 4.23 -2.75
N ARG A 122 12.88 3.37 -2.94
CA ARG A 122 14.23 3.80 -3.29
C ARG A 122 14.82 3.09 -4.50
N ASP A 123 13.97 2.37 -5.24
CA ASP A 123 14.27 1.69 -6.49
C ASP A 123 13.20 2.00 -7.54
N ALA A 124 13.02 3.30 -7.81
CA ALA A 124 11.88 3.79 -8.57
C ALA A 124 11.89 3.42 -10.04
N SER A 125 13.06 3.45 -10.69
CA SER A 125 13.16 3.22 -12.14
C SER A 125 12.87 1.77 -12.50
N ASP A 126 13.48 0.81 -11.84
CA ASP A 126 13.31 -0.61 -12.12
C ASP A 126 11.90 -1.08 -11.76
N CYS A 127 11.38 -0.68 -10.59
CA CYS A 127 10.02 -1.03 -10.18
C CYS A 127 8.97 -0.43 -11.13
N ARG A 128 9.12 0.84 -11.55
CA ARG A 128 8.20 1.48 -12.50
C ARG A 128 8.21 0.80 -13.86
N ASP A 129 9.39 0.47 -14.40
CA ASP A 129 9.54 -0.17 -15.68
C ASP A 129 8.96 -1.60 -15.65
N ALA A 130 9.22 -2.35 -14.60
CA ALA A 130 8.67 -3.70 -14.43
C ALA A 130 7.15 -3.67 -14.24
N TYR A 131 6.62 -2.72 -13.45
CA TYR A 131 5.18 -2.53 -13.26
C TYR A 131 4.49 -2.11 -14.57
N GLY A 132 5.04 -1.12 -15.29
CA GLY A 132 4.53 -0.66 -16.58
C GLY A 132 4.54 -1.75 -17.65
N ALA A 133 5.47 -2.69 -17.59
CA ALA A 133 5.54 -3.87 -18.46
C ALA A 133 4.60 -5.01 -18.01
N GLY A 134 3.83 -4.85 -16.94
CA GLY A 134 2.95 -5.89 -16.40
C GLY A 134 3.68 -7.06 -15.75
N ARG A 135 4.94 -6.87 -15.37
CA ARG A 135 5.75 -7.89 -14.66
C ARG A 135 5.63 -7.80 -13.14
N LEU A 136 5.04 -6.71 -12.64
CA LEU A 136 4.78 -6.49 -11.21
C LEU A 136 3.34 -6.07 -10.97
N THR A 137 2.85 -6.38 -9.77
CA THR A 137 1.66 -5.80 -9.15
C THR A 137 2.04 -5.32 -7.75
N LEU A 138 1.17 -4.53 -7.11
CA LEU A 138 1.33 -4.33 -5.66
C LEU A 138 1.14 -5.68 -4.95
N ALA A 139 1.96 -5.97 -3.96
CA ALA A 139 1.87 -7.21 -3.20
C ALA A 139 0.49 -7.32 -2.51
N GLY A 140 -0.18 -8.45 -2.72
CA GLY A 140 -1.53 -8.69 -2.19
C GLY A 140 -2.67 -8.17 -3.08
N GLN A 141 -2.42 -7.80 -4.33
CA GLN A 141 -3.45 -7.44 -5.32
C GLN A 141 -3.57 -8.47 -6.43
#